data_ecfd7e5e7e91a433b0dcb3e1db99f5a2
#
_entry.id   ecfd7e5e7e91a433b0dcb3e1db99f5a2
#
_cell.length_a   1.000
_cell.length_b   1.000
_cell.length_c   1.000
_cell.angle_alpha   90.00
_cell.angle_beta   90.00
_cell.angle_gamma   90.00
#
_symmetry.space_group_name_H-M   'P 1'
#
loop_
_entity.id
_entity.type
_entity.pdbx_description
1 polymer ?
#
loop_
_entity_poly.entity_id
_entity_poly.type
_entity_poly.pdbx_seq_one_letter_code
_entity_poly.pdbx_strand_id
1 'polypeptide(L)'
;MAANDILNNRRNTMPTRFYILFLLLIAYIPATQAADKSIINAIEKCGGLALPHPGKGEHWSVEFHLRGKELADEGLKHVAALKNVVALNLRDTQITSAGLAHLKGLSKLRRLHLERTQVGDEGISNLAGLSDLEYLNLYGTKITDKALNQLTGLKNLKQLYVWQTKVTEEGADKLKKILPSLKVVRGIDLSKVVVVKKPEPKPEDNLKWLPAEGKEKPPAKSKTGSFTVVTFQNKSNQNIKLYWIDYGGARKLYGEIAKDSERQQNTYADAVWLVTDAKDKPLGYFVAGTKMANAIIPK
;
A
#
# COMPACT_ATOMS: atom_id res chain seq x y z
N MET A 1 22.03 -24.06 -39.73
CA MET A 1 20.66 -24.31 -39.24
C MET A 1 20.73 -24.45 -37.73
N ALA A 2 19.92 -23.73 -37.01
CA ALA A 2 19.76 -23.62 -35.56
C ALA A 2 20.41 -22.39 -34.90
N ALA A 3 19.83 -21.23 -35.16
CA ALA A 3 20.10 -20.00 -34.39
C ALA A 3 18.87 -19.06 -34.42
N ASN A 4 17.64 -19.59 -34.21
CA ASN A 4 16.44 -18.75 -34.31
C ASN A 4 15.31 -19.09 -33.33
N ASP A 5 15.57 -19.73 -32.18
CA ASP A 5 14.49 -20.08 -31.24
C ASP A 5 14.64 -19.53 -29.80
N ILE A 6 15.32 -18.37 -29.60
CA ILE A 6 15.46 -17.75 -28.26
C ILE A 6 14.81 -16.33 -28.20
N LEU A 7 13.85 -16.01 -29.05
CA LEU A 7 13.25 -14.65 -29.07
C LEU A 7 11.74 -14.60 -28.83
N ASN A 8 11.12 -15.56 -28.15
CA ASN A 8 9.69 -15.45 -27.85
C ASN A 8 9.32 -15.91 -26.44
N ASN A 9 9.89 -15.28 -25.40
CA ASN A 9 9.28 -15.34 -24.07
C ASN A 9 9.45 -14.00 -23.33
N ARG A 10 8.85 -12.96 -23.89
CA ARG A 10 8.72 -11.65 -23.22
C ARG A 10 7.40 -11.59 -22.49
N ARG A 11 7.34 -12.08 -21.24
CA ARG A 11 6.39 -11.57 -20.23
C ARG A 11 6.96 -11.85 -18.85
N ASN A 12 7.20 -10.78 -18.08
CA ASN A 12 7.65 -10.72 -16.68
C ASN A 12 9.17 -10.76 -16.44
N THR A 13 9.91 -9.84 -17.02
CA THR A 13 11.25 -9.49 -16.50
C THR A 13 11.19 -8.09 -15.89
N MET A 14 11.54 -7.97 -14.61
CA MET A 14 11.83 -6.69 -13.96
C MET A 14 12.86 -5.91 -14.81
N PRO A 15 12.78 -4.56 -14.86
CA PRO A 15 13.68 -3.78 -15.68
C PRO A 15 15.14 -4.02 -15.29
N THR A 16 15.98 -4.26 -16.28
CA THR A 16 17.42 -4.58 -16.21
C THR A 16 18.24 -3.67 -15.27
N ARG A 17 17.75 -2.45 -15.00
CA ARG A 17 18.36 -1.53 -14.03
C ARG A 17 18.30 -2.01 -12.57
N PHE A 18 17.28 -2.79 -12.21
CA PHE A 18 17.19 -3.41 -10.86
C PHE A 18 18.12 -4.62 -10.72
N TYR A 19 18.34 -5.36 -11.78
CA TYR A 19 19.27 -6.51 -11.79
C TYR A 19 20.73 -6.07 -11.67
N ILE A 20 21.12 -4.95 -12.31
CA ILE A 20 22.49 -4.42 -12.24
C ILE A 20 22.77 -3.83 -10.86
N LEU A 21 21.79 -3.15 -10.22
CA LEU A 21 21.93 -2.68 -8.83
C LEU A 21 22.00 -3.87 -7.85
N PHE A 22 21.30 -4.96 -8.14
CA PHE A 22 21.31 -6.18 -7.34
C PHE A 22 22.65 -6.94 -7.44
N LEU A 23 23.24 -7.00 -8.63
CA LEU A 23 24.55 -7.62 -8.86
C LEU A 23 25.70 -6.77 -8.30
N LEU A 24 25.61 -5.44 -8.31
CA LEU A 24 26.60 -4.55 -7.71
C LEU A 24 26.55 -4.56 -6.17
N LEU A 25 25.37 -4.80 -5.55
CA LEU A 25 25.28 -4.99 -4.09
C LEU A 25 25.90 -6.31 -3.63
N ILE A 26 25.84 -7.38 -4.46
CA ILE A 26 26.47 -8.67 -4.15
C ILE A 26 28.01 -8.59 -4.23
N ALA A 27 28.56 -7.68 -5.04
CA ALA A 27 30.01 -7.50 -5.17
C ALA A 27 30.65 -6.70 -4.00
N TYR A 28 29.84 -6.12 -3.10
CA TYR A 28 30.31 -5.38 -1.92
C TYR A 28 29.99 -6.10 -0.60
N ILE A 29 29.96 -7.42 -0.59
CA ILE A 29 29.96 -8.18 0.66
C ILE A 29 31.42 -8.18 1.14
N PRO A 30 31.81 -7.43 2.17
CA PRO A 30 33.11 -7.61 2.79
C PRO A 30 33.22 -9.08 3.16
N ALA A 31 34.40 -9.68 3.03
CA ALA A 31 34.64 -11.13 3.22
C ALA A 31 33.96 -11.60 4.52
N THR A 32 32.69 -11.98 4.43
CA THR A 32 31.94 -12.58 5.54
C THR A 32 32.64 -13.88 5.86
N GLN A 33 32.90 -14.14 7.13
CA GLN A 33 33.47 -15.40 7.57
C GLN A 33 32.63 -16.55 6.97
N ALA A 34 33.27 -17.65 6.63
CA ALA A 34 32.61 -18.80 5.96
C ALA A 34 31.32 -19.26 6.70
N ALA A 35 31.26 -19.06 8.02
CA ALA A 35 30.11 -19.33 8.87
C ALA A 35 28.89 -18.46 8.50
N ASP A 36 29.06 -17.13 8.29
CA ASP A 36 27.95 -16.25 7.95
C ASP A 36 27.38 -16.56 6.56
N LYS A 37 28.24 -16.95 5.61
CA LYS A 37 27.81 -17.39 4.27
C LYS A 37 26.93 -18.64 4.32
N SER A 38 27.27 -19.60 5.19
CA SER A 38 26.47 -20.82 5.40
C SER A 38 25.10 -20.47 5.99
N ILE A 39 25.05 -19.57 6.98
CA ILE A 39 23.81 -19.10 7.62
C ILE A 39 22.94 -18.36 6.60
N ILE A 40 23.51 -17.46 5.81
CA ILE A 40 22.81 -16.71 4.76
C ILE A 40 22.18 -17.66 3.74
N ASN A 41 22.93 -18.66 3.26
CA ASN A 41 22.41 -19.68 2.35
C ASN A 41 21.25 -20.48 2.97
N ALA A 42 21.28 -20.76 4.28
CA ALA A 42 20.18 -21.41 4.97
C ALA A 42 18.93 -20.53 5.05
N ILE A 43 19.09 -19.24 5.32
CA ILE A 43 18.00 -18.25 5.29
C ILE A 43 17.39 -18.17 3.88
N GLU A 44 18.21 -18.12 2.83
CA GLU A 44 17.76 -18.07 1.44
C GLU A 44 16.98 -19.33 1.02
N LYS A 45 17.40 -20.51 1.47
CA LYS A 45 16.67 -21.78 1.25
C LYS A 45 15.27 -21.76 1.89
N CYS A 46 15.09 -21.02 2.98
CA CYS A 46 13.78 -20.80 3.59
C CYS A 46 12.97 -19.67 2.92
N GLY A 47 13.42 -19.13 1.77
CA GLY A 47 12.78 -18.03 1.06
C GLY A 47 13.10 -16.65 1.63
N GLY A 48 14.05 -16.53 2.54
CA GLY A 48 14.53 -15.28 3.08
C GLY A 48 15.55 -14.59 2.19
N LEU A 49 15.81 -13.33 2.46
CA LEU A 49 16.86 -12.53 1.84
C LEU A 49 17.60 -11.79 2.95
N ALA A 50 18.89 -12.11 3.13
CA ALA A 50 19.75 -11.40 4.08
C ALA A 50 20.55 -10.33 3.35
N LEU A 51 20.33 -9.07 3.69
CA LEU A 51 20.95 -7.91 3.06
C LEU A 51 21.83 -7.16 4.07
N PRO A 52 23.01 -6.67 3.68
CA PRO A 52 23.78 -5.74 4.49
C PRO A 52 22.92 -4.50 4.80
N HIS A 53 22.85 -4.13 6.09
CA HIS A 53 22.11 -2.94 6.51
C HIS A 53 23.03 -1.71 6.39
N PRO A 54 22.58 -0.57 5.83
CA PRO A 54 23.40 0.63 5.72
C PRO A 54 23.84 1.13 7.09
N GLY A 55 25.15 1.34 7.30
CA GLY A 55 25.71 1.84 8.56
C GLY A 55 27.15 1.40 8.78
N LYS A 56 27.70 1.78 9.94
CA LYS A 56 29.03 1.33 10.36
C LYS A 56 28.90 -0.04 11.03
N GLY A 57 29.61 -1.03 10.52
CA GLY A 57 29.65 -2.40 11.06
C GLY A 57 28.84 -3.40 10.20
N GLU A 58 29.06 -4.68 10.49
CA GLU A 58 28.36 -5.78 9.85
C GLU A 58 26.98 -5.96 10.49
N HIS A 59 25.98 -5.27 9.95
CA HIS A 59 24.60 -5.37 10.37
C HIS A 59 23.75 -5.96 9.24
N TRP A 60 22.72 -6.74 9.60
CA TRP A 60 21.87 -7.43 8.64
C TRP A 60 20.41 -7.00 8.73
N SER A 61 19.80 -6.85 7.55
CA SER A 61 18.34 -6.83 7.37
C SER A 61 17.92 -8.15 6.75
N VAL A 62 16.96 -8.84 7.37
CA VAL A 62 16.46 -10.13 6.88
C VAL A 62 14.99 -10.00 6.51
N GLU A 63 14.66 -10.36 5.25
CA GLU A 63 13.35 -10.15 4.65
C GLU A 63 12.76 -11.48 4.16
N PHE A 64 11.58 -11.87 4.69
CA PHE A 64 10.86 -13.07 4.23
C PHE A 64 9.58 -12.75 3.46
N HIS A 65 9.04 -11.54 3.61
CA HIS A 65 7.75 -11.15 3.06
C HIS A 65 7.61 -11.28 1.53
N LEU A 66 8.71 -11.36 0.79
CA LEU A 66 8.71 -11.46 -0.67
C LEU A 66 8.53 -12.89 -1.17
N ARG A 67 9.20 -13.86 -0.56
CA ARG A 67 9.27 -15.26 -1.02
C ARG A 67 9.11 -16.30 0.09
N GLY A 68 9.17 -15.90 1.35
CA GLY A 68 9.17 -16.79 2.51
C GLY A 68 7.81 -17.00 3.15
N LYS A 69 6.70 -16.96 2.41
CA LYS A 69 5.33 -17.13 2.96
C LYS A 69 5.13 -18.45 3.72
N GLU A 70 5.87 -19.49 3.32
CA GLU A 70 5.84 -20.82 3.95
C GLU A 70 6.81 -20.94 5.12
N LEU A 71 7.53 -19.88 5.49
CA LEU A 71 8.43 -19.89 6.63
C LEU A 71 7.65 -20.23 7.90
N ALA A 72 8.04 -21.34 8.54
CA ALA A 72 7.55 -21.76 9.85
C ALA A 72 8.61 -21.51 10.92
N ASP A 73 8.24 -21.72 12.19
CA ASP A 73 9.03 -21.39 13.38
C ASP A 73 10.46 -21.93 13.36
N GLU A 74 10.66 -23.16 12.86
CA GLU A 74 11.96 -23.80 12.78
C GLU A 74 12.97 -23.04 11.91
N GLY A 75 12.52 -22.37 10.86
CA GLY A 75 13.39 -21.58 9.99
C GLY A 75 14.01 -20.37 10.68
N LEU A 76 13.43 -19.88 11.77
CA LEU A 76 13.98 -18.79 12.56
C LEU A 76 15.28 -19.13 13.29
N LYS A 77 15.63 -20.40 13.44
CA LYS A 77 16.94 -20.84 13.96
C LYS A 77 18.09 -20.27 13.12
N HIS A 78 17.90 -20.18 11.82
CA HIS A 78 18.93 -19.64 10.92
C HIS A 78 19.08 -18.13 11.12
N VAL A 79 17.97 -17.41 11.35
CA VAL A 79 18.02 -15.99 11.67
C VAL A 79 18.69 -15.76 13.03
N ALA A 80 18.36 -16.59 14.04
CA ALA A 80 18.97 -16.52 15.37
C ALA A 80 20.48 -16.75 15.36
N ALA A 81 20.99 -17.54 14.41
CA ALA A 81 22.41 -17.80 14.24
C ALA A 81 23.16 -16.63 13.57
N LEU A 82 22.48 -15.77 12.85
CA LEU A 82 23.08 -14.60 12.19
C LEU A 82 23.30 -13.48 13.21
N LYS A 83 24.54 -13.05 13.37
CA LYS A 83 24.89 -11.96 14.29
C LYS A 83 24.45 -10.60 13.75
N ASN A 84 24.19 -9.65 14.66
CA ASN A 84 23.92 -8.24 14.31
C ASN A 84 22.70 -8.05 13.36
N VAL A 85 21.66 -8.83 13.50
CA VAL A 85 20.38 -8.57 12.81
C VAL A 85 19.74 -7.32 13.44
N VAL A 86 19.55 -6.28 12.64
CA VAL A 86 18.94 -5.00 13.07
C VAL A 86 17.53 -4.79 12.54
N ALA A 87 17.18 -5.47 11.45
CA ALA A 87 15.84 -5.47 10.91
C ALA A 87 15.42 -6.88 10.48
N LEU A 88 14.20 -7.27 10.87
CA LEU A 88 13.64 -8.57 10.52
C LEU A 88 12.19 -8.39 10.06
N ASN A 89 11.88 -8.88 8.87
CA ASN A 89 10.55 -8.82 8.30
C ASN A 89 10.00 -10.22 8.06
N LEU A 90 9.02 -10.58 8.90
CA LEU A 90 8.31 -11.86 8.91
C LEU A 90 6.84 -11.71 8.48
N ARG A 91 6.51 -10.60 7.84
CA ARG A 91 5.16 -10.32 7.38
C ARG A 91 4.66 -11.43 6.44
N ASP A 92 3.38 -11.82 6.61
CA ASP A 92 2.70 -12.84 5.80
C ASP A 92 3.34 -14.24 5.86
N THR A 93 4.11 -14.57 6.90
CA THR A 93 4.70 -15.91 7.11
C THR A 93 3.84 -16.76 8.06
N GLN A 94 4.18 -18.05 8.17
CA GLN A 94 3.48 -19.02 9.06
C GLN A 94 4.02 -19.02 10.50
N ILE A 95 4.74 -17.97 10.90
CA ILE A 95 5.33 -17.87 12.24
C ILE A 95 4.23 -17.80 13.30
N THR A 96 4.43 -18.59 14.36
CA THR A 96 3.56 -18.62 15.55
C THR A 96 4.24 -17.98 16.75
N SER A 97 3.55 -17.96 17.87
CA SER A 97 4.10 -17.51 19.16
C SER A 97 5.35 -18.30 19.59
N ALA A 98 5.41 -19.59 19.27
CA ALA A 98 6.56 -20.44 19.63
C ALA A 98 7.83 -20.02 18.88
N GLY A 99 7.71 -19.62 17.61
CA GLY A 99 8.84 -19.16 16.80
C GLY A 99 9.56 -17.94 17.37
N LEU A 100 8.83 -17.08 18.10
CA LEU A 100 9.44 -15.88 18.70
C LEU A 100 10.50 -16.22 19.76
N ALA A 101 10.52 -17.45 20.29
CA ALA A 101 11.57 -17.90 21.21
C ALA A 101 12.98 -17.84 20.56
N HIS A 102 13.07 -18.05 19.24
CA HIS A 102 14.32 -17.93 18.51
C HIS A 102 14.84 -16.50 18.40
N LEU A 103 14.00 -15.49 18.63
CA LEU A 103 14.38 -14.08 18.52
C LEU A 103 15.01 -13.51 19.80
N LYS A 104 14.91 -14.20 20.94
CA LYS A 104 15.39 -13.70 22.25
C LYS A 104 16.84 -13.19 22.26
N GLY A 105 17.71 -13.80 21.45
CA GLY A 105 19.13 -13.46 21.39
C GLY A 105 19.47 -12.28 20.46
N LEU A 106 18.51 -11.75 19.70
CA LEU A 106 18.75 -10.71 18.70
C LEU A 106 18.78 -9.30 19.36
N SER A 107 19.68 -9.08 20.31
CA SER A 107 19.75 -7.84 21.11
C SER A 107 19.93 -6.57 20.29
N LYS A 108 20.43 -6.67 19.04
CA LYS A 108 20.61 -5.54 18.12
C LYS A 108 19.39 -5.25 17.25
N LEU A 109 18.30 -6.03 17.42
CA LEU A 109 17.11 -5.86 16.60
C LEU A 109 16.40 -4.55 16.93
N ARG A 110 16.26 -3.68 15.92
CA ARG A 110 15.61 -2.37 16.01
C ARG A 110 14.26 -2.33 15.34
N ARG A 111 14.05 -3.15 14.30
CA ARG A 111 12.80 -3.19 13.53
C ARG A 111 12.33 -4.61 13.36
N LEU A 112 11.09 -4.87 13.80
CA LEU A 112 10.44 -6.19 13.68
C LEU A 112 9.07 -6.06 13.06
N HIS A 113 8.86 -6.77 11.95
CA HIS A 113 7.61 -6.89 11.25
C HIS A 113 7.02 -8.28 11.45
N LEU A 114 5.83 -8.37 12.02
CA LEU A 114 5.08 -9.59 12.30
C LEU A 114 3.66 -9.54 11.75
N GLU A 115 3.41 -8.64 10.77
CA GLU A 115 2.08 -8.43 10.21
C GLU A 115 1.50 -9.74 9.65
N ARG A 116 0.25 -10.00 10.02
CA ARG A 116 -0.53 -11.16 9.55
C ARG A 116 0.15 -12.52 9.77
N THR A 117 0.90 -12.65 10.89
CA THR A 117 1.40 -13.92 11.39
C THR A 117 0.45 -14.54 12.42
N GLN A 118 0.76 -15.76 12.88
CA GLN A 118 -0.05 -16.49 13.88
C GLN A 118 0.33 -16.14 15.32
N VAL A 119 1.07 -15.06 15.55
CA VAL A 119 1.57 -14.62 16.86
C VAL A 119 0.41 -14.19 17.76
N GLY A 120 0.39 -14.69 18.99
CA GLY A 120 -0.52 -14.31 20.08
C GLY A 120 0.24 -13.77 21.30
N ASP A 121 -0.51 -13.51 22.39
CA ASP A 121 0.01 -12.88 23.62
C ASP A 121 1.20 -13.64 24.22
N GLU A 122 1.16 -14.97 24.22
CA GLU A 122 2.18 -15.83 24.83
C GLU A 122 3.55 -15.67 24.17
N GLY A 123 3.57 -15.32 22.87
CA GLY A 123 4.82 -15.11 22.14
C GLY A 123 5.54 -13.83 22.49
N ILE A 124 4.81 -12.79 22.88
CA ILE A 124 5.33 -11.44 23.07
C ILE A 124 6.35 -11.34 24.19
N SER A 125 6.24 -12.20 25.21
CA SER A 125 7.23 -12.28 26.31
C SER A 125 8.65 -12.57 25.81
N ASN A 126 8.80 -13.23 24.65
CA ASN A 126 10.09 -13.52 24.04
C ASN A 126 10.78 -12.27 23.47
N LEU A 127 10.04 -11.19 23.28
CA LEU A 127 10.56 -9.91 22.79
C LEU A 127 11.06 -8.98 23.90
N ALA A 128 10.74 -9.28 25.18
CA ALA A 128 11.03 -8.41 26.32
C ALA A 128 12.52 -8.05 26.49
N GLY A 129 13.43 -8.92 26.03
CA GLY A 129 14.89 -8.71 26.06
C GLY A 129 15.45 -7.88 24.91
N LEU A 130 14.65 -7.50 23.91
CA LEU A 130 15.08 -6.75 22.74
C LEU A 130 15.14 -5.26 23.02
N SER A 131 16.06 -4.86 23.89
CA SER A 131 16.17 -3.48 24.42
C SER A 131 16.37 -2.42 23.35
N ASP A 132 16.98 -2.76 22.20
CA ASP A 132 17.23 -1.84 21.09
C ASP A 132 16.01 -1.71 20.15
N LEU A 133 14.88 -2.41 20.42
CA LEU A 133 13.72 -2.41 19.55
C LEU A 133 13.03 -1.04 19.54
N GLU A 134 12.97 -0.42 18.35
CA GLU A 134 12.36 0.89 18.11
C GLU A 134 11.03 0.81 17.35
N TYR A 135 10.86 -0.22 16.52
CA TYR A 135 9.70 -0.40 15.67
C TYR A 135 9.18 -1.83 15.78
N LEU A 136 7.90 -1.98 16.13
CA LEU A 136 7.20 -3.27 16.19
C LEU A 136 5.86 -3.18 15.48
N ASN A 137 5.66 -4.05 14.48
CA ASN A 137 4.39 -4.12 13.77
C ASN A 137 3.73 -5.48 13.99
N LEU A 138 2.59 -5.46 14.67
CA LEU A 138 1.75 -6.59 15.04
C LEU A 138 0.38 -6.55 14.34
N TYR A 139 0.27 -5.79 13.22
CA TYR A 139 -0.95 -5.69 12.44
C TYR A 139 -1.52 -7.07 12.08
N GLY A 140 -2.81 -7.28 12.35
CA GLY A 140 -3.51 -8.51 11.96
C GLY A 140 -3.03 -9.78 12.70
N THR A 141 -2.34 -9.64 13.84
CA THR A 141 -1.97 -10.76 14.72
C THR A 141 -3.05 -11.05 15.76
N LYS A 142 -2.86 -12.11 16.56
CA LYS A 142 -3.85 -12.58 17.55
C LYS A 142 -3.68 -11.97 18.95
N ILE A 143 -2.92 -10.88 19.08
CA ILE A 143 -2.63 -10.24 20.36
C ILE A 143 -3.85 -9.52 20.95
N THR A 144 -3.84 -9.39 22.29
CA THR A 144 -4.78 -8.62 23.09
C THR A 144 -4.02 -7.61 23.99
N ASP A 145 -4.71 -6.94 24.89
CA ASP A 145 -4.09 -6.05 25.90
C ASP A 145 -3.05 -6.77 26.78
N LYS A 146 -3.16 -8.10 26.93
CA LYS A 146 -2.15 -8.89 27.69
C LYS A 146 -0.76 -8.79 27.08
N ALA A 147 -0.67 -8.76 25.73
CA ALA A 147 0.60 -8.56 25.02
C ALA A 147 1.23 -7.21 25.37
N LEU A 148 0.42 -6.15 25.48
CA LEU A 148 0.93 -4.79 25.75
C LEU A 148 1.63 -4.71 27.10
N ASN A 149 1.15 -5.43 28.12
CA ASN A 149 1.77 -5.47 29.45
C ASN A 149 3.20 -6.04 29.38
N GLN A 150 3.48 -6.92 28.41
CA GLN A 150 4.79 -7.55 28.24
C GLN A 150 5.79 -6.63 27.49
N LEU A 151 5.31 -5.57 26.83
CA LEU A 151 6.11 -4.61 26.10
C LEU A 151 6.60 -3.42 26.96
N THR A 152 6.15 -3.31 28.21
CA THR A 152 6.46 -2.17 29.11
C THR A 152 7.94 -1.98 29.38
N GLY A 153 8.75 -3.02 29.22
CA GLY A 153 10.22 -3.00 29.37
C GLY A 153 10.96 -2.42 28.17
N LEU A 154 10.32 -2.33 26.99
CA LEU A 154 10.97 -1.87 25.75
C LEU A 154 11.04 -0.34 25.69
N LYS A 155 11.94 0.26 26.48
CA LYS A 155 12.04 1.71 26.65
C LYS A 155 12.42 2.48 25.39
N ASN A 156 13.06 1.81 24.42
CA ASN A 156 13.43 2.41 23.14
C ASN A 156 12.34 2.25 22.06
N LEU A 157 11.20 1.60 22.37
CA LEU A 157 10.13 1.41 21.41
C LEU A 157 9.43 2.74 21.11
N LYS A 158 9.53 3.18 19.84
CA LYS A 158 9.01 4.46 19.33
C LYS A 158 7.69 4.29 18.57
N GLN A 159 7.51 3.15 17.89
CA GLN A 159 6.36 2.90 17.05
C GLN A 159 5.85 1.46 17.25
N LEU A 160 4.56 1.34 17.58
CA LEU A 160 3.85 0.08 17.75
C LEU A 160 2.57 0.10 16.90
N TYR A 161 2.44 -0.85 15.99
CA TYR A 161 1.26 -1.01 15.15
C TYR A 161 0.46 -2.23 15.61
N VAL A 162 -0.80 -2.03 16.01
CA VAL A 162 -1.69 -3.07 16.53
C VAL A 162 -3.07 -3.03 15.86
N TRP A 163 -3.14 -2.49 14.64
CA TRP A 163 -4.39 -2.46 13.88
C TRP A 163 -4.83 -3.88 13.50
N GLN A 164 -6.15 -4.11 13.42
CA GLN A 164 -6.76 -5.43 13.21
C GLN A 164 -6.30 -6.51 14.24
N THR A 165 -6.07 -6.11 15.49
CA THR A 165 -5.84 -7.00 16.62
C THR A 165 -6.98 -6.84 17.62
N LYS A 166 -6.93 -7.58 18.75
CA LYS A 166 -7.88 -7.44 19.85
C LYS A 166 -7.40 -6.45 20.94
N VAL A 167 -6.47 -5.56 20.60
CA VAL A 167 -5.99 -4.50 21.49
C VAL A 167 -7.02 -3.39 21.60
N THR A 168 -7.41 -3.05 22.83
CA THR A 168 -8.36 -1.97 23.12
C THR A 168 -7.71 -0.59 23.18
N GLU A 169 -8.52 0.47 23.18
CA GLU A 169 -8.04 1.85 23.40
C GLU A 169 -7.47 1.98 24.81
N GLU A 170 -8.17 1.42 25.80
CA GLU A 170 -7.74 1.45 27.19
C GLU A 170 -6.38 0.77 27.39
N GLY A 171 -6.16 -0.41 26.77
CA GLY A 171 -4.88 -1.10 26.82
C GLY A 171 -3.76 -0.29 26.20
N ALA A 172 -4.00 0.32 25.03
CA ALA A 172 -3.04 1.18 24.37
C ALA A 172 -2.69 2.42 25.19
N ASP A 173 -3.68 3.05 25.84
CA ASP A 173 -3.46 4.24 26.67
C ASP A 173 -2.73 3.92 27.99
N LYS A 174 -2.98 2.75 28.58
CA LYS A 174 -2.17 2.26 29.71
C LYS A 174 -0.70 2.13 29.32
N LEU A 175 -0.41 1.54 28.16
CA LEU A 175 0.97 1.39 27.67
C LEU A 175 1.62 2.75 27.40
N LYS A 176 0.91 3.70 26.79
CA LYS A 176 1.42 5.07 26.54
C LYS A 176 1.75 5.82 27.83
N LYS A 177 1.01 5.61 28.92
CA LYS A 177 1.33 6.19 30.24
C LYS A 177 2.68 5.70 30.76
N ILE A 178 3.05 4.43 30.46
CA ILE A 178 4.33 3.82 30.87
C ILE A 178 5.45 4.19 29.91
N LEU A 179 5.14 4.29 28.62
CA LEU A 179 6.08 4.65 27.55
C LEU A 179 5.59 5.91 26.81
N PRO A 180 5.80 7.12 27.37
CA PRO A 180 5.22 8.37 26.84
C PRO A 180 5.67 8.73 25.43
N SER A 181 6.88 8.32 25.03
CA SER A 181 7.42 8.57 23.68
C SER A 181 6.89 7.58 22.62
N LEU A 182 6.12 6.56 23.04
CA LEU A 182 5.61 5.53 22.15
C LEU A 182 4.40 6.01 21.36
N LYS A 183 4.50 5.95 20.02
CA LYS A 183 3.34 6.10 19.12
C LYS A 183 2.68 4.74 18.92
N VAL A 184 1.48 4.56 19.47
CA VAL A 184 0.65 3.36 19.23
C VAL A 184 -0.34 3.65 18.10
N VAL A 185 -0.31 2.86 17.03
CA VAL A 185 -1.20 2.96 15.87
C VAL A 185 -2.18 1.79 15.91
N ARG A 186 -3.45 2.08 16.24
CA ARG A 186 -4.56 1.11 16.29
C ARG A 186 -5.41 1.11 15.02
N GLY A 187 -5.01 1.83 13.98
CA GLY A 187 -5.78 2.05 12.77
C GLY A 187 -6.64 3.32 12.85
N ILE A 188 -7.47 3.50 11.84
CA ILE A 188 -8.43 4.61 11.79
C ILE A 188 -9.73 4.12 12.45
N ASP A 189 -10.13 4.77 13.51
CA ASP A 189 -11.46 4.59 14.08
C ASP A 189 -12.48 5.24 13.14
N LEU A 190 -13.12 4.40 12.32
CA LEU A 190 -14.09 4.87 11.33
C LEU A 190 -15.30 5.58 11.98
N SER A 191 -15.59 5.30 13.27
CA SER A 191 -16.64 5.99 14.00
C SER A 191 -16.28 7.45 14.32
N LYS A 192 -14.97 7.76 14.37
CA LYS A 192 -14.42 9.10 14.60
C LYS A 192 -14.03 9.83 13.31
N VAL A 193 -14.14 9.13 12.16
CA VAL A 193 -13.91 9.78 10.86
C VAL A 193 -15.07 10.71 10.58
N VAL A 194 -14.87 11.98 10.81
CA VAL A 194 -15.77 13.02 10.26
C VAL A 194 -15.61 12.94 8.75
N VAL A 195 -16.58 12.32 8.09
CA VAL A 195 -16.68 12.41 6.63
C VAL A 195 -16.93 13.88 6.31
N VAL A 196 -15.88 14.61 6.03
CA VAL A 196 -16.02 15.95 5.46
C VAL A 196 -16.67 15.73 4.11
N LYS A 197 -17.98 15.96 4.03
CA LYS A 197 -18.69 15.97 2.76
C LYS A 197 -17.92 16.90 1.84
N LYS A 198 -17.44 16.37 0.72
CA LYS A 198 -16.77 17.17 -0.29
C LYS A 198 -17.73 18.32 -0.63
N PRO A 199 -17.26 19.58 -0.66
CA PRO A 199 -18.14 20.70 -0.96
C PRO A 199 -18.86 20.42 -2.28
N GLU A 200 -20.18 20.50 -2.26
CA GLU A 200 -20.99 20.38 -3.48
C GLU A 200 -20.74 21.64 -4.33
N PRO A 201 -20.60 21.50 -5.66
CA PRO A 201 -20.45 22.63 -6.54
C PRO A 201 -21.64 23.57 -6.37
N LYS A 202 -21.38 24.91 -6.35
CA LYS A 202 -22.45 25.90 -6.29
C LYS A 202 -23.18 25.99 -7.62
N PRO A 203 -24.45 26.49 -7.66
CA PRO A 203 -25.21 26.62 -8.90
C PRO A 203 -24.50 27.43 -10.00
N GLU A 204 -23.73 28.43 -9.62
CA GLU A 204 -22.92 29.22 -10.53
C GLU A 204 -21.75 28.50 -11.18
N ASP A 205 -21.37 27.31 -10.66
CA ASP A 205 -20.31 26.48 -11.18
C ASP A 205 -20.82 25.43 -12.20
N ASN A 206 -21.87 25.73 -12.95
CA ASN A 206 -22.39 24.86 -13.99
C ASN A 206 -21.56 24.95 -15.26
N LEU A 207 -21.19 23.76 -15.82
CA LEU A 207 -20.55 23.69 -17.12
C LEU A 207 -21.55 23.96 -18.23
N LYS A 208 -21.07 24.62 -19.29
CA LYS A 208 -21.88 24.88 -20.48
C LYS A 208 -22.18 23.58 -21.19
N TRP A 209 -23.45 23.28 -21.46
CA TRP A 209 -23.88 22.20 -22.33
C TRP A 209 -23.65 22.59 -23.80
N LEU A 210 -22.95 21.72 -24.55
CA LEU A 210 -22.70 21.86 -25.98
C LEU A 210 -23.49 20.78 -26.73
N PRO A 211 -24.65 21.08 -27.35
CA PRO A 211 -25.43 20.08 -28.09
C PRO A 211 -24.64 19.51 -29.26
N ALA A 212 -24.81 18.22 -29.54
CA ALA A 212 -24.11 17.55 -30.64
C ALA A 212 -24.47 18.13 -32.02
N GLU A 213 -25.71 18.59 -32.18
CA GLU A 213 -26.23 19.24 -33.42
C GLU A 213 -26.13 20.76 -33.37
N GLY A 214 -25.40 21.31 -32.39
CA GLY A 214 -25.24 22.76 -32.20
C GLY A 214 -24.22 23.39 -33.16
N LYS A 215 -24.24 24.76 -33.22
CA LYS A 215 -23.27 25.54 -34.00
C LYS A 215 -21.84 25.48 -33.41
N GLU A 216 -21.73 25.31 -32.10
CA GLU A 216 -20.45 25.16 -31.39
C GLU A 216 -19.99 23.71 -31.43
N LYS A 217 -18.86 23.46 -32.08
CA LYS A 217 -18.25 22.13 -32.07
C LYS A 217 -17.36 21.99 -30.83
N PRO A 218 -17.50 20.88 -30.06
CA PRO A 218 -16.59 20.63 -28.95
C PRO A 218 -15.16 20.41 -29.46
N PRO A 219 -14.16 20.59 -28.58
CA PRO A 219 -12.79 20.21 -28.91
C PRO A 219 -12.71 18.74 -29.33
N ALA A 220 -11.94 18.44 -30.39
CA ALA A 220 -11.80 17.07 -30.91
C ALA A 220 -11.16 16.10 -29.92
N LYS A 221 -10.45 16.62 -28.90
CA LYS A 221 -9.74 15.84 -27.88
C LYS A 221 -9.57 16.65 -26.59
N SER A 222 -9.40 15.94 -25.48
CA SER A 222 -9.02 16.54 -24.19
C SER A 222 -7.61 17.11 -24.22
N LYS A 223 -7.34 18.06 -23.34
CA LYS A 223 -6.00 18.56 -23.04
C LYS A 223 -5.64 18.22 -21.60
N THR A 224 -4.36 18.29 -21.28
CA THR A 224 -3.87 18.17 -19.91
C THR A 224 -4.16 19.46 -19.13
N GLY A 225 -4.71 19.33 -17.93
CA GLY A 225 -5.04 20.45 -17.07
C GLY A 225 -4.91 20.11 -15.60
N SER A 226 -5.23 21.07 -14.72
CA SER A 226 -5.27 20.85 -13.27
C SER A 226 -6.40 19.89 -12.89
N PHE A 227 -6.20 19.14 -11.80
CA PHE A 227 -7.22 18.24 -11.26
C PHE A 227 -8.48 19.02 -10.86
N THR A 228 -9.64 18.48 -11.22
CA THR A 228 -10.95 19.00 -10.86
C THR A 228 -11.98 17.87 -10.70
N VAL A 229 -13.21 18.22 -10.37
CA VAL A 229 -14.31 17.28 -10.20
C VAL A 229 -15.55 17.82 -10.90
N VAL A 230 -16.22 16.95 -11.64
CA VAL A 230 -17.48 17.27 -12.30
C VAL A 230 -18.57 16.32 -11.81
N THR A 231 -19.71 16.89 -11.38
CA THR A 231 -20.92 16.13 -11.04
C THR A 231 -21.86 16.18 -12.24
N PHE A 232 -21.98 15.06 -12.95
CA PHE A 232 -22.91 14.90 -14.05
C PHE A 232 -24.30 14.61 -13.51
N GLN A 233 -25.29 15.45 -13.84
CA GLN A 233 -26.68 15.32 -13.44
C GLN A 233 -27.53 15.03 -14.66
N ASN A 234 -28.08 13.83 -14.76
CA ASN A 234 -28.96 13.46 -15.87
C ASN A 234 -30.38 13.94 -15.60
N LYS A 235 -30.75 15.08 -16.18
CA LYS A 235 -32.12 15.61 -16.16
C LYS A 235 -32.90 15.25 -17.42
N SER A 236 -32.31 14.46 -18.34
CA SER A 236 -32.99 13.96 -19.53
C SER A 236 -34.04 12.89 -19.17
N ASN A 237 -34.86 12.55 -20.13
CA ASN A 237 -35.95 11.55 -19.96
C ASN A 237 -35.49 10.11 -20.20
N GLN A 238 -34.18 9.87 -20.36
CA GLN A 238 -33.60 8.56 -20.69
C GLN A 238 -32.29 8.29 -19.96
N ASN A 239 -31.86 7.02 -19.95
CA ASN A 239 -30.50 6.68 -19.52
C ASN A 239 -29.50 7.17 -20.55
N ILE A 240 -28.33 7.65 -20.07
CA ILE A 240 -27.26 8.15 -20.93
C ILE A 240 -25.97 7.39 -20.66
N LYS A 241 -25.08 7.39 -21.66
CA LYS A 241 -23.71 6.94 -21.49
C LYS A 241 -22.76 8.12 -21.47
N LEU A 242 -21.75 8.05 -20.60
CA LEU A 242 -20.73 9.06 -20.43
C LEU A 242 -19.39 8.56 -20.98
N TYR A 243 -18.82 9.28 -21.91
CA TYR A 243 -17.51 8.99 -22.52
C TYR A 243 -16.54 10.13 -22.26
N TRP A 244 -15.32 9.78 -21.92
CA TRP A 244 -14.22 10.72 -21.98
C TRP A 244 -13.56 10.66 -23.37
N ILE A 245 -13.33 11.81 -23.99
CA ILE A 245 -12.55 11.91 -25.22
C ILE A 245 -11.09 12.07 -24.81
N ASP A 246 -10.27 11.08 -25.09
CA ASP A 246 -8.88 11.04 -24.65
C ASP A 246 -8.00 12.07 -25.40
N TYR A 247 -6.72 12.11 -25.07
CA TYR A 247 -5.75 13.02 -25.67
C TYR A 247 -5.46 12.74 -27.15
N GLY A 248 -5.81 11.55 -27.63
CA GLY A 248 -5.76 11.17 -29.04
C GLY A 248 -7.06 11.42 -29.80
N GLY A 249 -8.16 11.76 -29.10
CA GLY A 249 -9.49 11.92 -29.66
C GLY A 249 -10.34 10.66 -29.63
N ALA A 250 -9.87 9.56 -29.03
CA ALA A 250 -10.64 8.33 -28.90
C ALA A 250 -11.69 8.41 -27.77
N ARG A 251 -12.84 7.74 -27.97
CA ARG A 251 -13.92 7.65 -26.98
C ARG A 251 -13.63 6.54 -25.98
N LYS A 252 -13.59 6.84 -24.69
CA LYS A 252 -13.47 5.87 -23.60
C LYS A 252 -14.71 5.89 -22.74
N LEU A 253 -15.45 4.78 -22.70
CA LEU A 253 -16.66 4.66 -21.88
C LEU A 253 -16.30 4.68 -20.40
N TYR A 254 -16.93 5.59 -19.66
CA TYR A 254 -16.84 5.70 -18.21
C TYR A 254 -18.04 5.09 -17.48
N GLY A 255 -19.12 4.87 -18.16
CA GLY A 255 -20.31 4.19 -17.66
C GLY A 255 -21.61 4.88 -18.02
N GLU A 256 -22.69 4.43 -17.40
CA GLU A 256 -24.04 4.92 -17.61
C GLU A 256 -24.51 5.76 -16.42
N ILE A 257 -25.41 6.71 -16.69
CA ILE A 257 -26.12 7.50 -15.68
C ILE A 257 -27.59 7.37 -15.94
N ALA A 258 -28.32 6.75 -15.02
CA ALA A 258 -29.76 6.56 -15.15
C ALA A 258 -30.50 7.91 -15.17
N LYS A 259 -31.71 7.90 -15.74
CA LYS A 259 -32.61 9.04 -15.67
C LYS A 259 -32.75 9.54 -14.22
N ASP A 260 -32.78 10.86 -14.04
CA ASP A 260 -32.90 11.58 -12.75
C ASP A 260 -31.83 11.22 -11.72
N SER A 261 -30.72 10.63 -12.16
CA SER A 261 -29.57 10.28 -11.32
C SER A 261 -28.38 11.19 -11.58
N GLU A 262 -27.41 11.13 -10.67
CA GLU A 262 -26.15 11.86 -10.81
C GLU A 262 -24.93 10.95 -10.61
N ARG A 263 -23.80 11.41 -11.14
CA ARG A 263 -22.50 10.75 -10.99
C ARG A 263 -21.40 11.78 -10.86
N GLN A 264 -20.65 11.68 -9.76
CA GLN A 264 -19.45 12.48 -9.58
C GLN A 264 -18.25 11.81 -10.24
N GLN A 265 -17.46 12.58 -10.99
CA GLN A 265 -16.30 12.10 -11.72
C GLN A 265 -15.10 13.00 -11.45
N ASN A 266 -14.00 12.37 -10.98
CA ASN A 266 -12.70 13.01 -10.95
C ASN A 266 -12.18 13.19 -12.38
N THR A 267 -11.69 14.38 -12.69
CA THR A 267 -11.25 14.73 -14.04
C THR A 267 -10.17 15.82 -14.00
N TYR A 268 -9.82 16.35 -15.13
CA TYR A 268 -8.87 17.45 -15.26
C TYR A 268 -9.49 18.59 -16.05
N ALA A 269 -9.05 19.80 -15.82
CA ALA A 269 -9.44 20.95 -16.67
C ALA A 269 -9.16 20.64 -18.14
N ASP A 270 -9.99 21.16 -19.03
CA ASP A 270 -9.97 20.91 -20.49
C ASP A 270 -10.25 19.45 -20.90
N ALA A 271 -10.68 18.59 -19.97
CA ALA A 271 -11.21 17.27 -20.32
C ALA A 271 -12.55 17.39 -21.05
N VAL A 272 -12.69 16.72 -22.18
CA VAL A 272 -13.89 16.70 -23.00
C VAL A 272 -14.71 15.47 -22.66
N TRP A 273 -15.98 15.68 -22.30
CA TRP A 273 -16.92 14.63 -21.89
C TRP A 273 -18.09 14.58 -22.87
N LEU A 274 -18.17 13.49 -23.64
CA LEU A 274 -19.27 13.21 -24.56
C LEU A 274 -20.39 12.49 -23.82
N VAL A 275 -21.60 12.96 -24.01
CA VAL A 275 -22.84 12.31 -23.56
C VAL A 275 -23.56 11.73 -24.75
N THR A 276 -23.97 10.46 -24.66
CA THR A 276 -24.73 9.76 -25.70
C THR A 276 -26.01 9.14 -25.14
N ASP A 277 -26.92 8.78 -26.01
CA ASP A 277 -28.03 7.87 -25.66
C ASP A 277 -27.53 6.42 -25.49
N ALA A 278 -28.46 5.50 -25.19
CA ALA A 278 -28.15 4.09 -24.99
C ALA A 278 -27.61 3.40 -26.27
N LYS A 279 -27.88 3.97 -27.46
CA LYS A 279 -27.46 3.49 -28.77
C LYS A 279 -26.17 4.19 -29.27
N ASP A 280 -25.46 4.87 -28.38
CA ASP A 280 -24.20 5.61 -28.67
C ASP A 280 -24.36 6.82 -29.62
N LYS A 281 -25.61 7.29 -29.87
CA LYS A 281 -25.83 8.53 -30.60
C LYS A 281 -25.44 9.74 -29.73
N PRO A 282 -24.56 10.64 -30.20
CA PRO A 282 -24.19 11.83 -29.45
C PRO A 282 -25.39 12.73 -29.15
N LEU A 283 -25.54 13.13 -27.89
CA LEU A 283 -26.52 14.11 -27.42
C LEU A 283 -25.85 15.47 -27.22
N GLY A 284 -24.65 15.50 -26.69
CA GLY A 284 -23.90 16.72 -26.43
C GLY A 284 -22.61 16.47 -25.68
N TYR A 285 -21.98 17.56 -25.26
CA TYR A 285 -20.64 17.55 -24.68
C TYR A 285 -20.55 18.54 -23.51
N PHE A 286 -19.57 18.26 -22.61
CA PHE A 286 -19.08 19.21 -21.64
C PHE A 286 -17.56 19.31 -21.75
N VAL A 287 -17.01 20.48 -21.42
CA VAL A 287 -15.58 20.69 -21.24
C VAL A 287 -15.36 21.07 -19.77
N ALA A 288 -14.55 20.29 -19.07
CA ALA A 288 -14.28 20.53 -17.66
C ALA A 288 -13.47 21.82 -17.45
N GLY A 289 -13.87 22.64 -16.49
CA GLY A 289 -13.14 23.82 -16.07
C GLY A 289 -12.11 23.53 -15.00
N THR A 290 -11.43 24.56 -14.50
CA THR A 290 -10.42 24.45 -13.44
C THR A 290 -11.02 24.30 -12.04
N LYS A 291 -12.33 24.56 -11.87
CA LYS A 291 -13.06 24.46 -10.60
C LYS A 291 -14.02 23.28 -10.62
N MET A 292 -14.41 22.82 -9.43
CA MET A 292 -15.51 21.87 -9.28
C MET A 292 -16.79 22.46 -9.88
N ALA A 293 -17.53 21.65 -10.65
CA ALA A 293 -18.70 22.12 -11.36
C ALA A 293 -19.76 21.03 -11.55
N ASN A 294 -21.00 21.45 -11.81
CA ASN A 294 -22.08 20.58 -12.26
C ASN A 294 -22.15 20.56 -13.79
N ALA A 295 -22.38 19.36 -14.35
CA ALA A 295 -22.66 19.14 -15.77
C ALA A 295 -24.11 18.68 -15.90
N ILE A 296 -25.03 19.59 -16.17
CA ILE A 296 -26.47 19.30 -16.22
C ILE A 296 -26.83 18.87 -17.65
N ILE A 297 -27.19 17.59 -17.83
CA ILE A 297 -27.70 17.07 -19.10
C ILE A 297 -29.20 17.44 -19.19
N PRO A 298 -29.59 18.26 -20.16
CA PRO A 298 -30.98 18.81 -20.22
C PRO A 298 -31.98 17.73 -20.68
N LYS A 299 -33.28 18.10 -20.54
CA LYS A 299 -34.42 17.28 -21.01
C LYS A 299 -34.44 17.17 -22.54
#